data_d6dd7250ba192172a20872bbc17577b8
#
_entry.id   d6dd7250ba192172a20872bbc17577b8
#
_cell.length_a   1.000
_cell.length_b   1.000
_cell.length_c   1.000
_cell.angle_alpha   90.00
_cell.angle_beta   90.00
_cell.angle_gamma   90.00
#
_symmetry.space_group_name_H-M   'P 1'
#
loop_
_entity.id
_entity.type
_entity.pdbx_description
1 polymer ?
#
loop_
_entity_poly.entity_id
_entity_poly.type
_entity_poly.pdbx_seq_one_letter_code
_entity_poly.pdbx_strand_id
1 'polypeptide(L)'
;MRILMWFGIGFAASCALSVYLLPTGWLIVAAAVSFVFALLAAVCAFHWKKSGIVMILLLGVGTGFLRFHYYQSAKVSPAMMLDQVVENVSLTASEYSYETDYGYAVEATAVIEGVSQNIRVYLDEDYNLCPGDTIDGLFRFRFTAPKEGEVTSYLQSNGIFLTANQKSELIVTRCAERSWRYIPAELNRSIKLLLKSSFPKDVYPFVKAVLLGDTADISYEVDTALKISGIRHIVAVSGLHVSMLYGFIVLFTGKRRFLTALLGLPVLLLFAGVAGFTPSVKP
;
A
#
# COMPACT_ATOMS: atom_id res chain seq x y z
N MET A 1 21.48 2.37 23.93
CA MET A 1 20.18 1.73 24.21
C MET A 1 19.37 1.68 22.92
N ARG A 2 18.76 0.54 22.59
CA ARG A 2 17.99 0.37 21.32
C ARG A 2 16.56 0.92 21.49
N ILE A 3 16.41 2.24 21.53
CA ILE A 3 15.14 2.95 21.75
C ILE A 3 14.08 2.54 20.74
N LEU A 4 14.45 2.55 19.46
CA LEU A 4 13.55 2.15 18.35
C LEU A 4 13.04 0.70 18.47
N MET A 5 13.84 -0.19 19.02
CA MET A 5 13.43 -1.59 19.23
C MET A 5 12.26 -1.69 20.23
N TRP A 6 12.35 -1.02 21.39
CA TRP A 6 11.29 -1.06 22.40
C TRP A 6 10.01 -0.35 21.93
N PHE A 7 10.17 0.77 21.23
CA PHE A 7 9.04 1.46 20.58
C PHE A 7 8.36 0.53 19.55
N GLY A 8 9.15 -0.10 18.66
CA GLY A 8 8.64 -1.03 17.65
C GLY A 8 7.92 -2.25 18.24
N ILE A 9 8.43 -2.82 19.33
CA ILE A 9 7.77 -3.94 20.04
C ILE A 9 6.41 -3.47 20.58
N GLY A 10 6.36 -2.32 21.26
CA GLY A 10 5.09 -1.78 21.79
C GLY A 10 4.08 -1.49 20.68
N PHE A 11 4.53 -0.88 19.58
CA PHE A 11 3.71 -0.59 18.41
C PHE A 11 3.15 -1.87 17.76
N ALA A 12 3.99 -2.87 17.51
CA ALA A 12 3.56 -4.14 16.92
C ALA A 12 2.58 -4.90 17.83
N ALA A 13 2.85 -4.92 19.15
CA ALA A 13 1.96 -5.55 20.10
C ALA A 13 0.57 -4.89 20.14
N SER A 14 0.51 -3.54 20.13
CA SER A 14 -0.78 -2.83 20.10
C SER A 14 -1.54 -3.06 18.79
N CYS A 15 -0.86 -3.12 17.64
CA CYS A 15 -1.50 -3.47 16.38
C CYS A 15 -2.10 -4.88 16.43
N ALA A 16 -1.38 -5.87 16.95
CA ALA A 16 -1.89 -7.22 17.12
C ALA A 16 -3.10 -7.27 18.08
N LEU A 17 -3.02 -6.58 19.22
CA LEU A 17 -4.14 -6.47 20.18
C LEU A 17 -5.37 -5.80 19.55
N SER A 18 -5.17 -4.77 18.73
CA SER A 18 -6.27 -4.08 18.05
C SER A 18 -7.00 -4.96 17.04
N VAL A 19 -6.26 -5.86 16.37
CA VAL A 19 -6.84 -6.74 15.34
C VAL A 19 -7.59 -7.91 15.96
N TYR A 20 -7.05 -8.51 17.02
CA TYR A 20 -7.54 -9.79 17.52
C TYR A 20 -8.40 -9.69 18.79
N LEU A 21 -8.22 -8.67 19.61
CA LEU A 21 -8.78 -8.66 20.97
C LEU A 21 -9.60 -7.41 21.32
N LEU A 22 -9.28 -6.24 20.76
CA LEU A 22 -9.90 -4.99 21.19
C LEU A 22 -11.00 -4.53 20.21
N PRO A 23 -12.22 -4.29 20.72
CA PRO A 23 -13.26 -3.63 19.93
C PRO A 23 -12.80 -2.22 19.50
N THR A 24 -13.19 -1.79 18.31
CA THR A 24 -12.77 -0.50 17.71
C THR A 24 -13.11 0.72 18.58
N GLY A 25 -14.23 0.67 19.31
CA GLY A 25 -14.64 1.75 20.22
C GLY A 25 -13.73 1.97 21.43
N TRP A 26 -12.90 0.98 21.81
CA TRP A 26 -11.99 1.08 22.96
C TRP A 26 -10.59 1.57 22.59
N LEU A 27 -10.28 1.71 21.31
CA LEU A 27 -8.92 2.03 20.84
C LEU A 27 -8.43 3.40 21.33
N ILE A 28 -9.29 4.44 21.33
CA ILE A 28 -8.94 5.77 21.85
C ILE A 28 -8.68 5.71 23.35
N VAL A 29 -9.52 5.00 24.09
CA VAL A 29 -9.37 4.85 25.54
C VAL A 29 -8.07 4.11 25.86
N ALA A 30 -7.79 3.02 25.16
CA ALA A 30 -6.56 2.25 25.29
C ALA A 30 -5.31 3.09 24.97
N ALA A 31 -5.37 3.92 23.93
CA ALA A 31 -4.31 4.86 23.60
C ALA A 31 -4.09 5.89 24.70
N ALA A 32 -5.16 6.53 25.18
CA ALA A 32 -5.10 7.53 26.24
C ALA A 32 -4.49 6.94 27.53
N VAL A 33 -4.96 5.76 27.94
CA VAL A 33 -4.43 5.04 29.10
C VAL A 33 -2.94 4.74 28.93
N SER A 34 -2.53 4.27 27.73
CA SER A 34 -1.11 3.99 27.44
C SER A 34 -0.25 5.24 27.54
N PHE A 35 -0.72 6.41 27.07
CA PHE A 35 0.01 7.68 27.19
C PHE A 35 0.09 8.18 28.63
N VAL A 36 -0.98 8.02 29.42
CA VAL A 36 -0.97 8.37 30.85
C VAL A 36 0.08 7.53 31.58
N PHE A 37 0.10 6.22 31.37
CA PHE A 37 1.12 5.35 31.95
C PHE A 37 2.54 5.64 31.44
N ALA A 38 2.69 6.05 30.18
CA ALA A 38 3.97 6.50 29.66
C ALA A 38 4.46 7.76 30.35
N LEU A 39 3.56 8.71 30.65
CA LEU A 39 3.88 9.94 31.40
C LEU A 39 4.31 9.61 32.83
N LEU A 40 3.56 8.72 33.51
CA LEU A 40 3.93 8.25 34.85
C LEU A 40 5.30 7.56 34.85
N ALA A 41 5.57 6.71 33.86
CA ALA A 41 6.86 6.07 33.70
C ALA A 41 7.99 7.08 33.43
N ALA A 42 7.70 8.20 32.73
CA ALA A 42 8.65 9.28 32.51
C ALA A 42 9.04 9.98 33.82
N VAL A 43 8.07 10.26 34.68
CA VAL A 43 8.31 10.84 36.01
C VAL A 43 9.16 9.89 36.87
N CYS A 44 8.83 8.59 36.86
CA CYS A 44 9.60 7.57 37.58
C CYS A 44 11.00 7.34 36.99
N ALA A 45 11.23 7.66 35.72
CA ALA A 45 12.53 7.49 35.07
C ALA A 45 13.60 8.43 35.63
N PHE A 46 13.19 9.52 36.31
CA PHE A 46 14.09 10.40 37.04
C PHE A 46 14.80 9.68 38.21
N HIS A 47 14.14 8.66 38.78
CA HIS A 47 14.68 7.88 39.90
C HIS A 47 15.18 6.48 39.47
N TRP A 48 14.56 5.88 38.44
CA TRP A 48 14.84 4.51 38.02
C TRP A 48 15.13 4.43 36.52
N LYS A 49 16.39 4.15 36.13
CA LYS A 49 16.82 4.07 34.71
C LYS A 49 16.01 3.08 33.86
N LYS A 50 15.44 2.00 34.45
CA LYS A 50 14.62 1.01 33.73
C LYS A 50 13.25 1.56 33.32
N SER A 51 12.72 2.55 34.01
CA SER A 51 11.45 3.20 33.72
C SER A 51 11.41 3.90 32.36
N GLY A 52 12.56 4.36 31.88
CA GLY A 52 12.68 4.94 30.52
C GLY A 52 12.39 3.93 29.39
N ILE A 53 12.67 2.65 29.60
CA ILE A 53 12.32 1.59 28.62
C ILE A 53 10.80 1.38 28.60
N VAL A 54 10.19 1.34 29.79
CA VAL A 54 8.73 1.18 29.92
C VAL A 54 8.00 2.36 29.26
N MET A 55 8.49 3.58 29.48
CA MET A 55 7.95 4.78 28.83
C MET A 55 7.97 4.66 27.31
N ILE A 56 9.08 4.28 26.71
CA ILE A 56 9.24 4.15 25.25
C ILE A 56 8.32 3.05 24.70
N LEU A 57 8.23 1.92 25.40
CA LEU A 57 7.33 0.83 25.02
C LEU A 57 5.85 1.28 25.05
N LEU A 58 5.43 1.98 26.12
CA LEU A 58 4.06 2.50 26.26
C LEU A 58 3.74 3.60 25.23
N LEU A 59 4.71 4.44 24.86
CA LEU A 59 4.56 5.38 23.75
C LEU A 59 4.34 4.64 22.42
N GLY A 60 5.06 3.55 22.17
CA GLY A 60 4.83 2.68 21.04
C GLY A 60 3.42 2.09 21.03
N VAL A 61 2.97 1.57 22.18
CA VAL A 61 1.61 1.00 22.34
C VAL A 61 0.53 2.05 22.06
N GLY A 62 0.61 3.21 22.69
CA GLY A 62 -0.36 4.29 22.48
C GLY A 62 -0.41 4.79 21.03
N THR A 63 0.76 4.94 20.42
CA THR A 63 0.86 5.35 19.01
C THR A 63 0.24 4.30 18.08
N GLY A 64 0.44 3.01 18.35
CA GLY A 64 -0.14 1.93 17.56
C GLY A 64 -1.67 1.89 17.64
N PHE A 65 -2.24 2.07 18.84
CA PHE A 65 -3.70 2.17 19.00
C PHE A 65 -4.28 3.37 18.26
N LEU A 66 -3.66 4.56 18.36
CA LEU A 66 -4.07 5.74 17.60
C LEU A 66 -3.98 5.53 16.09
N ARG A 67 -2.89 4.92 15.62
CA ARG A 67 -2.70 4.63 14.21
C ARG A 67 -3.77 3.67 13.69
N PHE A 68 -4.10 2.65 14.46
CA PHE A 68 -5.13 1.69 14.07
C PHE A 68 -6.54 2.31 14.13
N HIS A 69 -6.82 3.14 15.14
CA HIS A 69 -8.07 3.89 15.20
C HIS A 69 -8.24 4.80 13.98
N TYR A 70 -7.20 5.58 13.63
CA TYR A 70 -7.22 6.43 12.43
C TYR A 70 -7.45 5.60 11.15
N TYR A 71 -6.77 4.46 11.02
CA TYR A 71 -6.96 3.56 9.89
C TYR A 71 -8.42 3.10 9.80
N GLN A 72 -9.00 2.70 10.90
CA GLN A 72 -10.37 2.22 10.95
C GLN A 72 -11.38 3.33 10.64
N SER A 73 -11.23 4.51 11.24
CA SER A 73 -12.18 5.62 11.09
C SER A 73 -12.06 6.33 9.75
N ALA A 74 -10.83 6.53 9.22
CA ALA A 74 -10.60 7.30 8.01
C ALA A 74 -10.61 6.46 6.72
N LYS A 75 -10.37 5.13 6.81
CA LYS A 75 -10.26 4.27 5.63
C LYS A 75 -11.35 3.20 5.57
N VAL A 76 -11.52 2.45 6.64
CA VAL A 76 -12.41 1.28 6.64
C VAL A 76 -13.87 1.70 6.79
N SER A 77 -14.19 2.53 7.78
CA SER A 77 -15.59 2.91 8.08
C SER A 77 -16.28 3.64 6.91
N PRO A 78 -15.67 4.67 6.26
CA PRO A 78 -16.30 5.31 5.12
C PRO A 78 -16.50 4.36 3.93
N ALA A 79 -15.53 3.45 3.70
CA ALA A 79 -15.64 2.45 2.65
C ALA A 79 -16.77 1.43 2.94
N MET A 80 -16.96 1.01 4.19
CA MET A 80 -18.07 0.13 4.58
C MET A 80 -19.44 0.78 4.36
N MET A 81 -19.58 2.08 4.63
CA MET A 81 -20.84 2.80 4.45
C MET A 81 -21.27 2.86 2.99
N LEU A 82 -20.31 2.82 2.07
CA LEU A 82 -20.59 2.83 0.63
C LEU A 82 -20.81 1.43 0.03
N ASP A 83 -20.82 0.38 0.83
CA ASP A 83 -21.05 -0.97 0.30
C ASP A 83 -22.44 -1.07 -0.34
N GLN A 84 -22.48 -1.56 -1.61
CA GLN A 84 -23.66 -1.67 -2.46
C GLN A 84 -24.34 -0.34 -2.84
N VAL A 85 -23.79 0.80 -2.47
CA VAL A 85 -24.33 2.12 -2.86
C VAL A 85 -24.06 2.34 -4.35
N VAL A 86 -25.03 2.94 -5.03
CA VAL A 86 -24.93 3.39 -6.44
C VAL A 86 -24.98 4.90 -6.44
N GLU A 87 -23.90 5.52 -6.84
CA GLU A 87 -23.75 6.99 -6.77
C GLU A 87 -23.02 7.54 -8.00
N ASN A 88 -23.34 8.77 -8.38
CA ASN A 88 -22.62 9.49 -9.40
C ASN A 88 -21.42 10.20 -8.78
N VAL A 89 -20.23 9.77 -9.12
CA VAL A 89 -18.98 10.23 -8.48
C VAL A 89 -17.95 10.54 -9.55
N SER A 90 -17.15 11.56 -9.26
CA SER A 90 -15.94 11.88 -10.01
C SER A 90 -14.75 11.15 -9.41
N LEU A 91 -14.09 10.32 -10.21
CA LEU A 91 -12.94 9.51 -9.85
C LEU A 91 -11.73 9.97 -10.66
N THR A 92 -10.59 10.16 -10.00
CA THR A 92 -9.33 10.49 -10.70
C THR A 92 -8.46 9.25 -10.84
N ALA A 93 -8.12 8.87 -12.07
CA ALA A 93 -7.24 7.75 -12.34
C ALA A 93 -5.85 7.98 -11.74
N SER A 94 -5.36 7.03 -10.98
CA SER A 94 -4.01 7.05 -10.38
C SER A 94 -3.00 6.31 -11.24
N GLU A 95 -3.48 5.34 -12.02
CA GLU A 95 -2.68 4.49 -12.89
C GLU A 95 -3.31 4.40 -14.29
N TYR A 96 -2.61 3.73 -15.20
CA TYR A 96 -3.15 3.40 -16.52
C TYR A 96 -4.21 2.31 -16.42
N SER A 97 -5.24 2.36 -17.30
CA SER A 97 -6.16 1.24 -17.46
C SER A 97 -5.43 0.00 -17.97
N TYR A 98 -5.86 -1.16 -17.50
CA TYR A 98 -5.33 -2.47 -17.89
C TYR A 98 -6.45 -3.49 -18.08
N GLU A 99 -6.17 -4.45 -18.95
CA GLU A 99 -7.09 -5.56 -19.23
C GLU A 99 -7.11 -6.55 -18.06
N THR A 100 -8.28 -7.09 -17.78
CA THR A 100 -8.53 -8.14 -16.78
C THR A 100 -9.35 -9.25 -17.40
N ASP A 101 -9.49 -10.40 -16.74
CA ASP A 101 -10.31 -11.53 -17.22
C ASP A 101 -11.79 -11.16 -17.44
N TYR A 102 -12.26 -10.05 -16.87
CA TYR A 102 -13.68 -9.63 -16.87
C TYR A 102 -13.90 -8.24 -17.50
N GLY A 103 -12.98 -7.75 -18.30
CA GLY A 103 -13.03 -6.42 -18.90
C GLY A 103 -11.81 -5.60 -18.57
N TYR A 104 -11.98 -4.31 -18.33
CA TYR A 104 -10.89 -3.40 -18.01
C TYR A 104 -10.96 -2.91 -16.57
N ALA A 105 -9.83 -2.55 -16.00
CA ALA A 105 -9.77 -1.97 -14.67
C ALA A 105 -8.79 -0.80 -14.63
N VAL A 106 -9.03 0.13 -13.68
CA VAL A 106 -8.12 1.21 -13.36
C VAL A 106 -8.11 1.45 -11.87
N GLU A 107 -6.96 1.76 -11.31
CA GLU A 107 -6.87 2.28 -9.95
C GLU A 107 -7.11 3.79 -9.98
N ALA A 108 -8.06 4.24 -9.17
CA ALA A 108 -8.48 5.63 -9.09
C ALA A 108 -8.58 6.08 -7.63
N THR A 109 -8.62 7.39 -7.44
CA THR A 109 -8.84 8.01 -6.15
C THR A 109 -10.12 8.83 -6.18
N ALA A 110 -10.89 8.77 -5.09
CA ALA A 110 -12.00 9.66 -4.81
C ALA A 110 -11.84 10.30 -3.45
N VAL A 111 -12.44 11.47 -3.26
CA VAL A 111 -12.53 12.11 -1.95
C VAL A 111 -13.88 11.78 -1.35
N ILE A 112 -13.91 10.98 -0.29
CA ILE A 112 -15.11 10.56 0.42
C ILE A 112 -15.01 11.14 1.83
N GLU A 113 -16.00 11.92 2.25
CA GLU A 113 -16.01 12.60 3.56
C GLU A 113 -14.72 13.39 3.85
N GLY A 114 -14.14 14.03 2.83
CA GLY A 114 -12.90 14.78 2.94
C GLY A 114 -11.62 13.93 3.01
N VAL A 115 -11.72 12.61 2.94
CA VAL A 115 -10.58 11.69 2.94
C VAL A 115 -10.41 11.04 1.58
N SER A 116 -9.19 11.10 1.04
CA SER A 116 -8.85 10.42 -0.20
C SER A 116 -8.87 8.91 -0.02
N GLN A 117 -9.66 8.21 -0.83
CA GLN A 117 -9.79 6.76 -0.87
C GLN A 117 -9.27 6.22 -2.21
N ASN A 118 -8.54 5.12 -2.15
CA ASN A 118 -8.12 4.38 -3.33
C ASN A 118 -9.19 3.36 -3.68
N ILE A 119 -9.62 3.38 -4.93
CA ILE A 119 -10.72 2.57 -5.44
C ILE A 119 -10.23 1.85 -6.69
N ARG A 120 -10.54 0.57 -6.84
CA ARG A 120 -10.37 -0.14 -8.10
C ARG A 120 -11.66 -0.08 -8.88
N VAL A 121 -11.61 0.54 -10.05
CA VAL A 121 -12.76 0.72 -10.94
C VAL A 121 -12.72 -0.34 -12.01
N TYR A 122 -13.81 -1.09 -12.17
CA TYR A 122 -14.03 -2.03 -13.26
C TYR A 122 -14.86 -1.34 -14.35
N LEU A 123 -14.37 -1.43 -15.57
CA LEU A 123 -14.88 -0.76 -16.75
C LEU A 123 -15.33 -1.80 -17.77
N ASP A 124 -16.43 -1.55 -18.43
CA ASP A 124 -16.98 -2.44 -19.47
C ASP A 124 -16.18 -2.36 -20.77
N GLU A 125 -15.55 -1.18 -21.06
CA GLU A 125 -14.77 -0.91 -22.27
C GLU A 125 -13.40 -0.30 -21.93
N ASP A 126 -12.47 -0.36 -22.90
CA ASP A 126 -11.17 0.30 -22.77
C ASP A 126 -11.26 1.80 -23.12
N TYR A 127 -11.31 2.62 -22.10
CA TYR A 127 -11.26 4.07 -22.24
C TYR A 127 -9.83 4.60 -22.42
N ASN A 128 -8.80 3.75 -22.47
CA ASN A 128 -7.40 4.13 -22.56
C ASN A 128 -7.01 5.23 -21.54
N LEU A 129 -7.40 5.02 -20.29
CA LEU A 129 -7.19 6.00 -19.23
C LEU A 129 -5.72 6.16 -18.89
N CYS A 130 -5.34 7.41 -18.66
CA CYS A 130 -4.01 7.79 -18.20
C CYS A 130 -4.08 8.32 -16.76
N PRO A 131 -2.99 8.22 -15.99
CA PRO A 131 -2.92 8.84 -14.68
C PRO A 131 -3.25 10.34 -14.75
N GLY A 132 -4.16 10.77 -13.89
CA GLY A 132 -4.66 12.16 -13.86
C GLY A 132 -5.97 12.38 -14.62
N ASP A 133 -6.40 11.47 -15.49
CA ASP A 133 -7.70 11.57 -16.14
C ASP A 133 -8.82 11.44 -15.10
N THR A 134 -9.89 12.20 -15.30
CA THR A 134 -11.06 12.17 -14.43
C THR A 134 -12.20 11.41 -15.12
N ILE A 135 -12.87 10.57 -14.37
CA ILE A 135 -13.96 9.72 -14.84
C ILE A 135 -15.19 10.10 -14.03
N ASP A 136 -16.20 10.64 -14.71
CA ASP A 136 -17.48 11.00 -14.12
C ASP A 136 -18.55 10.03 -14.60
N GLY A 137 -19.32 9.47 -13.66
CA GLY A 137 -20.35 8.51 -14.00
C GLY A 137 -20.99 7.84 -12.80
N LEU A 138 -21.94 6.97 -13.10
CA LEU A 138 -22.67 6.19 -12.10
C LEU A 138 -21.91 4.89 -11.80
N PHE A 139 -21.51 4.72 -10.56
CA PHE A 139 -20.76 3.55 -10.09
C PHE A 139 -21.51 2.83 -8.97
N ARG A 140 -21.48 1.50 -8.99
CA ARG A 140 -21.85 0.69 -7.84
C ARG A 140 -20.60 0.36 -7.06
N PHE A 141 -20.54 0.82 -5.82
CA PHE A 141 -19.45 0.54 -4.90
C PHE A 141 -19.65 -0.81 -4.22
N ARG A 142 -18.51 -1.48 -3.93
CA ARG A 142 -18.49 -2.71 -3.15
C ARG A 142 -17.28 -2.68 -2.21
N PHE A 143 -17.54 -2.91 -0.94
CA PHE A 143 -16.47 -3.01 0.06
C PHE A 143 -15.63 -4.27 -0.15
N THR A 144 -14.31 -4.13 -0.05
CA THR A 144 -13.35 -5.23 -0.26
C THR A 144 -13.19 -6.07 1.01
N ALA A 145 -14.28 -6.62 1.54
CA ALA A 145 -14.25 -7.42 2.76
C ALA A 145 -13.23 -8.56 2.67
N PRO A 146 -12.52 -8.89 3.76
CA PRO A 146 -11.70 -10.09 3.83
C PRO A 146 -12.58 -11.34 3.74
N LYS A 147 -12.02 -12.41 3.20
CA LYS A 147 -12.69 -13.72 3.19
C LYS A 147 -12.74 -14.30 4.60
N GLU A 148 -13.65 -15.27 4.81
CA GLU A 148 -13.74 -15.97 6.08
C GLU A 148 -12.39 -16.57 6.48
N GLY A 149 -11.94 -16.26 7.70
CA GLY A 149 -10.63 -16.67 8.20
C GLY A 149 -9.44 -15.76 7.83
N GLU A 150 -9.64 -14.75 6.99
CA GLU A 150 -8.61 -13.75 6.67
C GLU A 150 -8.79 -12.49 7.50
N VAL A 151 -7.69 -11.88 7.93
CA VAL A 151 -7.70 -10.60 8.67
C VAL A 151 -7.90 -9.40 7.73
N THR A 152 -7.35 -9.48 6.51
CA THR A 152 -7.45 -8.46 5.47
C THR A 152 -7.56 -9.10 4.10
N SER A 153 -8.31 -8.49 3.18
CA SER A 153 -8.30 -8.92 1.78
C SER A 153 -7.00 -8.49 1.07
N TYR A 154 -6.69 -9.15 -0.06
CA TYR A 154 -5.58 -8.76 -0.92
C TYR A 154 -5.67 -7.28 -1.35
N LEU A 155 -6.85 -6.79 -1.69
CA LEU A 155 -7.07 -5.40 -2.09
C LEU A 155 -6.83 -4.44 -0.93
N GLN A 156 -7.33 -4.75 0.27
CA GLN A 156 -7.10 -3.94 1.46
C GLN A 156 -5.61 -3.87 1.85
N SER A 157 -4.86 -4.96 1.68
CA SER A 157 -3.41 -4.95 1.92
C SER A 157 -2.66 -3.99 0.99
N ASN A 158 -3.21 -3.74 -0.21
CA ASN A 158 -2.71 -2.74 -1.16
C ASN A 158 -3.31 -1.33 -0.93
N GLY A 159 -4.15 -1.16 0.10
CA GLY A 159 -4.78 0.12 0.44
C GLY A 159 -6.01 0.45 -0.39
N ILE A 160 -6.61 -0.55 -1.04
CA ILE A 160 -7.84 -0.43 -1.82
C ILE A 160 -8.99 -1.01 -0.99
N PHE A 161 -9.87 -0.15 -0.50
CA PHE A 161 -10.98 -0.53 0.38
C PHE A 161 -12.30 -0.68 -0.35
N LEU A 162 -12.40 -0.06 -1.54
CA LEU A 162 -13.59 -0.11 -2.39
C LEU A 162 -13.23 -0.61 -3.77
N THR A 163 -14.15 -1.35 -4.36
CA THR A 163 -14.22 -1.56 -5.80
C THR A 163 -15.45 -0.81 -6.33
N ALA A 164 -15.37 -0.30 -7.54
CA ALA A 164 -16.45 0.39 -8.22
C ALA A 164 -16.72 -0.29 -9.56
N ASN A 165 -17.98 -0.65 -9.82
CA ASN A 165 -18.39 -1.21 -11.10
C ASN A 165 -19.18 -0.15 -11.87
N GLN A 166 -18.84 0.06 -13.11
CA GLN A 166 -19.53 0.94 -14.03
C GLN A 166 -21.01 0.56 -14.17
N LYS A 167 -21.91 1.56 -14.20
CA LYS A 167 -23.38 1.38 -14.38
C LYS A 167 -23.99 2.27 -15.45
N SER A 168 -23.26 3.25 -15.95
CA SER A 168 -23.67 4.13 -17.06
C SER A 168 -22.49 4.39 -17.99
N GLU A 169 -22.74 5.04 -19.11
CA GLU A 169 -21.68 5.63 -19.90
C GLU A 169 -20.87 6.62 -19.06
N LEU A 170 -19.57 6.65 -19.27
CA LEU A 170 -18.65 7.49 -18.52
C LEU A 170 -18.25 8.71 -19.32
N ILE A 171 -18.19 9.84 -18.64
CA ILE A 171 -17.58 11.05 -19.16
C ILE A 171 -16.13 11.07 -18.75
N VAL A 172 -15.22 10.94 -19.73
CA VAL A 172 -13.79 10.96 -19.47
C VAL A 172 -13.23 12.33 -19.80
N THR A 173 -12.73 13.01 -18.77
CA THR A 173 -12.03 14.29 -18.93
C THR A 173 -10.53 14.04 -18.88
N ARG A 174 -9.83 14.34 -19.98
CA ARG A 174 -8.39 14.13 -20.09
C ARG A 174 -7.61 15.19 -19.33
N CYS A 175 -6.61 14.76 -18.58
CA CYS A 175 -5.71 15.67 -17.88
C CYS A 175 -4.75 16.34 -18.89
N ALA A 176 -4.80 17.68 -18.99
CA ALA A 176 -3.96 18.44 -19.90
C ALA A 176 -2.49 18.53 -19.41
N GLU A 177 -2.29 18.63 -18.09
CA GLU A 177 -0.97 18.75 -17.47
C GLU A 177 -0.69 17.55 -16.57
N ARG A 178 0.31 16.75 -16.94
CA ARG A 178 0.73 15.60 -16.12
C ARG A 178 1.56 16.05 -14.94
N SER A 179 1.04 15.82 -13.74
CA SER A 179 1.78 16.08 -12.50
C SER A 179 2.99 15.14 -12.36
N TRP A 180 4.07 15.65 -11.78
CA TRP A 180 5.25 14.83 -11.41
C TRP A 180 4.92 13.61 -10.54
N ARG A 181 3.76 13.62 -9.86
CA ARG A 181 3.25 12.51 -9.03
C ARG A 181 3.02 11.22 -9.84
N TYR A 182 2.80 11.34 -11.15
CA TYR A 182 2.52 10.20 -12.04
C TYR A 182 3.78 9.64 -12.72
N ILE A 183 4.95 10.26 -12.52
CA ILE A 183 6.24 9.76 -13.04
C ILE A 183 6.45 8.28 -12.72
N PRO A 184 6.21 7.77 -11.49
CA PRO A 184 6.38 6.36 -11.19
C PRO A 184 5.48 5.45 -12.03
N ALA A 185 4.22 5.84 -12.28
CA ALA A 185 3.27 5.08 -13.09
C ALA A 185 3.69 5.07 -14.58
N GLU A 186 4.16 6.21 -15.11
CA GLU A 186 4.68 6.31 -16.48
C GLU A 186 5.93 5.44 -16.66
N LEU A 187 6.83 5.47 -15.69
CA LEU A 187 8.04 4.67 -15.72
C LEU A 187 7.70 3.17 -15.61
N ASN A 188 6.77 2.78 -14.73
CA ASN A 188 6.28 1.42 -14.64
C ASN A 188 5.73 0.92 -15.99
N ARG A 189 4.88 1.73 -16.64
CA ARG A 189 4.34 1.41 -17.98
C ARG A 189 5.45 1.26 -19.02
N SER A 190 6.40 2.19 -19.04
CA SER A 190 7.52 2.16 -20.00
C SER A 190 8.38 0.93 -19.81
N ILE A 191 8.66 0.54 -18.55
CA ILE A 191 9.39 -0.68 -18.23
C ILE A 191 8.58 -1.91 -18.68
N LYS A 192 7.27 -1.98 -18.40
CA LYS A 192 6.41 -3.08 -18.85
C LYS A 192 6.43 -3.25 -20.38
N LEU A 193 6.35 -2.16 -21.13
CA LEU A 193 6.41 -2.17 -22.59
C LEU A 193 7.79 -2.67 -23.10
N LEU A 194 8.87 -2.18 -22.47
CA LEU A 194 10.22 -2.63 -22.79
C LEU A 194 10.40 -4.12 -22.52
N LEU A 195 9.94 -4.61 -21.36
CA LEU A 195 10.01 -6.03 -21.03
C LEU A 195 9.19 -6.89 -22.00
N LYS A 196 7.97 -6.42 -22.33
CA LYS A 196 7.10 -7.13 -23.29
C LYS A 196 7.72 -7.25 -24.68
N SER A 197 8.51 -6.25 -25.12
CA SER A 197 9.21 -6.29 -26.41
C SER A 197 10.53 -7.07 -26.35
N SER A 198 11.14 -7.21 -25.18
CA SER A 198 12.47 -7.82 -25.03
C SER A 198 12.44 -9.31 -24.67
N PHE A 199 11.34 -9.79 -24.11
CA PHE A 199 11.20 -11.18 -23.65
C PHE A 199 10.09 -11.94 -24.39
N PRO A 200 10.24 -13.26 -24.61
CA PRO A 200 9.19 -14.13 -25.14
C PRO A 200 7.91 -14.08 -24.25
N LYS A 201 6.75 -14.38 -24.87
CA LYS A 201 5.45 -14.28 -24.20
C LYS A 201 5.30 -15.17 -22.96
N ASP A 202 5.98 -16.30 -22.92
CA ASP A 202 6.01 -17.27 -21.81
C ASP A 202 6.93 -16.84 -20.67
N VAL A 203 7.97 -16.06 -20.97
CA VAL A 203 8.94 -15.57 -19.98
C VAL A 203 8.57 -14.20 -19.41
N TYR A 204 7.94 -13.35 -20.22
CA TYR A 204 7.57 -11.98 -19.84
C TYR A 204 6.80 -11.88 -18.50
N PRO A 205 5.76 -12.70 -18.21
CA PRO A 205 5.03 -12.63 -16.95
C PRO A 205 5.92 -12.84 -15.73
N PHE A 206 6.86 -13.78 -15.83
CA PHE A 206 7.78 -14.08 -14.74
C PHE A 206 8.79 -12.93 -14.52
N VAL A 207 9.38 -12.40 -15.57
CA VAL A 207 10.32 -11.27 -15.49
C VAL A 207 9.63 -10.02 -14.96
N LYS A 208 8.41 -9.74 -15.44
CA LYS A 208 7.57 -8.64 -14.95
C LYS A 208 7.32 -8.77 -13.44
N ALA A 209 6.95 -9.96 -12.98
CA ALA A 209 6.69 -10.22 -11.58
C ALA A 209 7.94 -10.05 -10.71
N VAL A 210 9.09 -10.56 -11.15
CA VAL A 210 10.35 -10.43 -10.41
C VAL A 210 10.82 -8.97 -10.33
N LEU A 211 10.74 -8.21 -11.42
CA LEU A 211 11.28 -6.84 -11.45
C LEU A 211 10.33 -5.79 -10.87
N LEU A 212 9.03 -5.93 -11.12
CA LEU A 212 8.01 -4.94 -10.75
C LEU A 212 7.07 -5.40 -9.63
N GLY A 213 7.12 -6.69 -9.25
CA GLY A 213 6.19 -7.28 -8.29
C GLY A 213 4.78 -7.53 -8.84
N ASP A 214 4.58 -7.34 -10.14
CA ASP A 214 3.30 -7.50 -10.79
C ASP A 214 3.10 -8.95 -11.25
N THR A 215 2.34 -9.70 -10.48
CA THR A 215 2.08 -11.14 -10.69
C THR A 215 0.79 -11.42 -11.46
N ALA A 216 0.11 -10.41 -11.98
CA ALA A 216 -1.21 -10.55 -12.60
C ALA A 216 -1.22 -11.50 -13.81
N ASP A 217 -0.14 -11.53 -14.60
CA ASP A 217 -0.04 -12.37 -15.82
C ASP A 217 0.59 -13.74 -15.54
N ILE A 218 0.92 -14.08 -14.29
CA ILE A 218 1.46 -15.40 -13.94
C ILE A 218 0.32 -16.42 -13.99
N SER A 219 0.51 -17.49 -14.78
CA SER A 219 -0.48 -18.57 -14.84
C SER A 219 -0.66 -19.24 -13.47
N TYR A 220 -1.87 -19.74 -13.22
CA TYR A 220 -2.19 -20.47 -11.98
C TYR A 220 -1.23 -21.63 -11.69
N GLU A 221 -0.81 -22.36 -12.74
CA GLU A 221 0.12 -23.48 -12.64
C GLU A 221 1.50 -23.02 -12.14
N VAL A 222 2.04 -21.94 -12.72
CA VAL A 222 3.32 -21.36 -12.31
C VAL A 222 3.24 -20.78 -10.90
N ASP A 223 2.18 -20.04 -10.54
CA ASP A 223 2.00 -19.51 -9.18
C ASP A 223 1.90 -20.64 -8.15
N THR A 224 1.22 -21.74 -8.49
CA THR A 224 1.11 -22.91 -7.63
C THR A 224 2.46 -23.62 -7.47
N ALA A 225 3.22 -23.79 -8.55
CA ALA A 225 4.56 -24.36 -8.49
C ALA A 225 5.53 -23.51 -7.64
N LEU A 226 5.45 -22.17 -7.75
CA LEU A 226 6.22 -21.23 -6.93
C LEU A 226 5.84 -21.31 -5.44
N LYS A 227 4.57 -21.53 -5.14
CA LYS A 227 4.09 -21.75 -3.75
C LYS A 227 4.63 -23.06 -3.17
N ILE A 228 4.49 -24.16 -3.92
CA ILE A 228 4.93 -25.49 -3.48
C ILE A 228 6.44 -25.51 -3.28
N SER A 229 7.21 -24.89 -4.17
CA SER A 229 8.69 -24.82 -4.06
C SER A 229 9.17 -23.86 -2.97
N GLY A 230 8.28 -23.05 -2.37
CA GLY A 230 8.63 -22.07 -1.35
C GLY A 230 9.37 -20.84 -1.85
N ILE A 231 9.56 -20.68 -3.18
CA ILE A 231 10.29 -19.54 -3.77
C ILE A 231 9.38 -18.38 -4.20
N ARG A 232 8.08 -18.45 -3.94
CA ARG A 232 7.13 -17.38 -4.28
C ARG A 232 7.53 -16.00 -3.72
N HIS A 233 8.22 -15.98 -2.58
CA HIS A 233 8.70 -14.74 -1.98
C HIS A 233 9.80 -14.03 -2.81
N ILE A 234 10.47 -14.73 -3.73
CA ILE A 234 11.46 -14.15 -4.63
C ILE A 234 10.76 -13.38 -5.77
N VAL A 235 9.58 -13.84 -6.19
CA VAL A 235 8.78 -13.21 -7.25
C VAL A 235 8.07 -11.94 -6.77
N ALA A 236 7.76 -11.85 -5.47
CA ALA A 236 7.30 -10.59 -4.90
C ALA A 236 8.49 -9.62 -4.75
N VAL A 237 8.31 -8.35 -5.10
CA VAL A 237 9.34 -7.33 -4.80
C VAL A 237 9.64 -7.37 -3.31
N SER A 238 10.84 -7.82 -2.98
CA SER A 238 11.25 -8.10 -1.60
C SER A 238 12.33 -7.12 -1.14
N GLY A 239 12.58 -7.11 0.17
CA GLY A 239 13.70 -6.36 0.74
C GLY A 239 15.06 -6.70 0.11
N LEU A 240 15.18 -7.87 -0.54
CA LEU A 240 16.39 -8.25 -1.29
C LEU A 240 16.62 -7.32 -2.49
N HIS A 241 15.58 -6.98 -3.26
CA HIS A 241 15.68 -6.04 -4.39
C HIS A 241 16.12 -4.65 -3.93
N VAL A 242 15.51 -4.16 -2.82
CA VAL A 242 15.90 -2.90 -2.20
C VAL A 242 17.36 -2.94 -1.72
N SER A 243 17.77 -4.06 -1.10
CA SER A 243 19.12 -4.23 -0.60
C SER A 243 20.16 -4.30 -1.72
N MET A 244 19.85 -4.99 -2.83
CA MET A 244 20.72 -5.04 -4.01
C MET A 244 20.86 -3.65 -4.63
N LEU A 245 19.74 -2.93 -4.85
CA LEU A 245 19.75 -1.58 -5.40
C LEU A 245 20.56 -0.63 -4.50
N TYR A 246 20.35 -0.70 -3.20
CA TYR A 246 21.14 0.07 -2.24
C TYR A 246 22.62 -0.31 -2.29
N GLY A 247 22.96 -1.59 -2.40
CA GLY A 247 24.33 -2.08 -2.54
C GLY A 247 25.03 -1.52 -3.77
N PHE A 248 24.35 -1.46 -4.92
CA PHE A 248 24.88 -0.79 -6.11
C PHE A 248 25.14 0.70 -5.87
N ILE A 249 24.21 1.42 -5.25
CA ILE A 249 24.37 2.83 -4.94
C ILE A 249 25.61 3.06 -4.04
N VAL A 250 25.78 2.22 -3.01
CA VAL A 250 26.97 2.26 -2.13
C VAL A 250 28.25 2.03 -2.92
N LEU A 251 28.24 1.10 -3.86
CA LEU A 251 29.39 0.78 -4.69
C LEU A 251 29.78 1.98 -5.59
N PHE A 252 28.81 2.58 -6.27
CA PHE A 252 29.02 3.73 -7.16
C PHE A 252 29.43 5.01 -6.40
N THR A 253 28.93 5.21 -5.19
CA THR A 253 29.25 6.38 -4.36
C THR A 253 30.57 6.24 -3.60
N GLY A 254 31.28 5.11 -3.76
CA GLY A 254 32.55 4.84 -3.07
C GLY A 254 32.41 4.84 -1.54
N LYS A 255 31.26 4.39 -1.00
CA LYS A 255 30.93 4.33 0.43
C LYS A 255 30.87 5.71 1.13
N ARG A 256 30.78 6.81 0.39
CA ARG A 256 30.64 8.17 0.93
C ARG A 256 29.23 8.34 1.49
N ARG A 257 29.07 8.31 2.81
CA ARG A 257 27.76 8.30 3.51
C ARG A 257 26.80 9.37 3.03
N PHE A 258 27.27 10.60 2.84
CA PHE A 258 26.45 11.73 2.39
C PHE A 258 25.95 11.52 0.94
N LEU A 259 26.82 11.14 0.01
CA LEU A 259 26.45 10.87 -1.38
C LEU A 259 25.54 9.66 -1.49
N THR A 260 25.79 8.61 -0.70
CA THR A 260 24.92 7.43 -0.64
C THR A 260 23.51 7.78 -0.15
N ALA A 261 23.40 8.64 0.86
CA ALA A 261 22.09 9.08 1.35
C ALA A 261 21.38 10.01 0.34
N LEU A 262 22.11 10.95 -0.25
CA LEU A 262 21.58 11.92 -1.21
C LEU A 262 21.05 11.26 -2.49
N LEU A 263 21.76 10.28 -3.03
CA LEU A 263 21.35 9.55 -4.23
C LEU A 263 20.46 8.35 -3.90
N GLY A 264 20.73 7.67 -2.78
CA GLY A 264 20.02 6.46 -2.39
C GLY A 264 18.56 6.70 -2.06
N LEU A 265 18.27 7.73 -1.28
CA LEU A 265 16.89 7.99 -0.87
C LEU A 265 15.95 8.28 -2.07
N PRO A 266 16.28 9.19 -3.01
CA PRO A 266 15.43 9.42 -4.18
C PRO A 266 15.28 8.18 -5.06
N VAL A 267 16.36 7.42 -5.30
CA VAL A 267 16.32 6.22 -6.14
C VAL A 267 15.46 5.13 -5.50
N LEU A 268 15.58 4.91 -4.19
CA LEU A 268 14.76 3.94 -3.48
C LEU A 268 13.29 4.35 -3.42
N LEU A 269 13.00 5.64 -3.25
CA LEU A 269 11.62 6.16 -3.30
C LEU A 269 11.01 6.00 -4.70
N LEU A 270 11.78 6.30 -5.75
CA LEU A 270 11.34 6.09 -7.13
C LEU A 270 11.07 4.60 -7.41
N PHE A 271 11.99 3.72 -6.99
CA PHE A 271 11.81 2.27 -7.11
C PHE A 271 10.54 1.78 -6.37
N ALA A 272 10.32 2.26 -5.14
CA ALA A 272 9.12 1.95 -4.38
C ALA A 272 7.85 2.42 -5.09
N GLY A 273 7.88 3.60 -5.71
CA GLY A 273 6.77 4.12 -6.51
C GLY A 273 6.50 3.29 -7.76
N VAL A 274 7.56 2.91 -8.49
CA VAL A 274 7.46 2.05 -9.69
C VAL A 274 6.92 0.66 -9.35
N ALA A 275 7.31 0.09 -8.21
CA ALA A 275 6.78 -1.17 -7.70
C ALA A 275 5.36 -1.07 -7.10
N GLY A 276 4.69 0.10 -7.21
CA GLY A 276 3.32 0.31 -6.73
C GLY A 276 3.17 0.36 -5.22
N PHE A 277 4.23 0.69 -4.46
CA PHE A 277 4.22 0.69 -2.99
C PHE A 277 3.60 -0.57 -2.38
N THR A 278 3.92 -1.74 -2.94
CA THR A 278 3.43 -3.02 -2.42
C THR A 278 3.75 -3.17 -0.93
N PRO A 279 2.98 -3.96 -0.15
CA PRO A 279 3.21 -4.16 1.28
C PRO A 279 4.63 -4.60 1.63
N SER A 280 5.31 -5.28 0.70
CA SER A 280 6.71 -5.72 0.86
C SER A 280 7.72 -4.58 0.78
N VAL A 281 7.36 -3.44 0.18
CA VAL A 281 8.21 -2.25 -0.03
C VAL A 281 7.83 -1.12 0.92
N LYS A 282 6.59 -1.08 1.41
CA LYS A 282 6.17 -0.15 2.47
C LYS A 282 6.89 -0.51 3.76
N PRO A 283 7.62 0.44 4.38
CA PRO A 283 8.26 0.19 5.67
C PRO A 283 7.24 0.04 6.80
#